data_c4aafc8b3a3b7a2bec55c28f19b2243c
#
_entry.id   c4aafc8b3a3b7a2bec55c28f19b2243c
#
_cell.length_a   1.000
_cell.length_b   1.000
_cell.length_c   1.000
_cell.angle_alpha   90.00
_cell.angle_beta   90.00
_cell.angle_gamma   90.00
#
_symmetry.space_group_name_H-M   'P 1'
#
loop_
_entity.id
_entity.type
_entity.pdbx_description
1 polymer ?
#
loop_
_entity_poly.entity_id
_entity_poly.type
_entity_poly.pdbx_seq_one_letter_code
_entity_poly.pdbx_strand_id
1 'polypeptide(L)'
;MGRELASQPVQRGNRAPRRFAKARQVVGRHSFWIARILFLAFLFLLSERLVFAQTCPTSGTHSQSTNENTYFTAPAGTWAAGTKTVTLNAVAAGYGTTGISIGDQVLIIQMQGVEYKQVNSSSFGSGTSLGGGAGMLTTLLNAGQMEFGIAASAVPITGGSLTLSAGTTYSYINSAYGTDGQYTYQVIRVPSFWNIKLTAAISTPLWDGSEGGVTVLSAVNALNFNSQTISAIGAGFRGGAGRQVHGAPGTSKNDYITLATQATNGSKGEGIAGTPRYLNNNGVLLDNVVEGYPGGSYARGAPANAAGGGTDGAPTSNTENTGGGGGGNGGGGGLGGNGWSSAATTGGKGGFTFASMSPYTTYWSASRFIMGGG
;
A
#
# COMPACT_ATOMS: atom_id res chain seq x y z
N MET A 1 0.61 56.46 58.23
CA MET A 1 1.93 57.00 58.61
C MET A 1 2.62 57.20 57.28
N GLY A 2 2.80 58.36 56.78
CA GLY A 2 3.36 59.60 57.08
C GLY A 2 4.19 59.92 55.85
N ARG A 3 3.76 60.90 55.03
CA ARG A 3 4.35 62.22 54.82
C ARG A 3 5.84 62.16 54.33
N GLU A 4 6.30 62.85 53.27
CA GLU A 4 6.26 64.31 53.16
C GLU A 4 6.69 64.81 51.75
N LEU A 5 6.16 65.93 51.38
CA LEU A 5 6.44 66.84 50.28
C LEU A 5 7.76 67.61 50.45
N ALA A 6 8.41 67.99 49.32
CA ALA A 6 9.08 69.31 49.20
C ALA A 6 9.47 69.50 47.75
N SER A 7 8.88 70.33 46.98
CA SER A 7 9.02 71.80 46.75
C SER A 7 10.22 72.17 45.87
N GLN A 8 9.84 72.88 44.82
CA GLN A 8 10.64 73.56 43.75
C GLN A 8 11.66 74.57 44.25
N PRO A 9 12.55 75.07 43.39
CA PRO A 9 12.22 76.36 42.78
C PRO A 9 12.60 76.58 41.29
N VAL A 10 11.95 77.57 40.76
CA VAL A 10 12.06 78.22 39.45
C VAL A 10 13.33 79.01 39.35
N GLN A 11 13.99 79.02 38.17
CA GLN A 11 14.75 80.23 37.72
C GLN A 11 14.68 80.43 36.20
N ARG A 12 14.56 81.69 35.91
CA ARG A 12 14.33 82.35 34.60
C ARG A 12 15.57 82.48 33.76
N GLY A 13 15.40 82.32 32.45
CA GLY A 13 15.79 83.32 31.43
C GLY A 13 17.18 83.28 30.86
N ASN A 14 17.28 83.04 29.56
CA ASN A 14 17.89 84.02 28.65
C ASN A 14 17.64 83.60 27.18
N ARG A 15 17.15 84.55 26.41
CA ARG A 15 17.00 84.50 24.95
C ARG A 15 18.30 84.79 24.25
N ALA A 16 18.64 84.05 23.18
CA ALA A 16 19.44 84.54 22.03
C ALA A 16 19.35 83.43 20.89
N PRO A 17 19.78 83.64 19.64
CA PRO A 17 18.87 83.90 18.57
C PRO A 17 18.77 82.72 17.55
N ARG A 18 17.74 82.81 16.75
CA ARG A 18 17.44 81.91 15.64
C ARG A 18 18.56 81.80 14.62
N ARG A 19 19.11 80.63 14.39
CA ARG A 19 19.80 80.28 13.13
C ARG A 19 18.93 79.26 12.38
N PHE A 20 18.44 79.66 11.21
CA PHE A 20 17.81 78.78 10.24
C PHE A 20 18.84 77.78 9.72
N ALA A 21 18.77 76.53 10.12
CA ALA A 21 19.45 75.45 9.47
C ALA A 21 18.51 74.78 8.46
N LYS A 22 18.91 74.78 7.20
CA LYS A 22 18.24 74.13 6.07
C LYS A 22 18.10 72.65 6.39
N ALA A 23 16.85 72.13 6.51
CA ALA A 23 16.55 70.74 6.49
C ALA A 23 16.91 70.19 5.09
N ARG A 24 18.01 69.48 4.96
CA ARG A 24 18.30 68.66 3.80
C ARG A 24 17.35 67.45 3.85
N GLN A 25 16.53 67.36 2.82
CA GLN A 25 15.67 66.23 2.52
C GLN A 25 16.51 64.93 2.39
N VAL A 26 16.49 64.10 3.43
CA VAL A 26 16.98 62.70 3.41
C VAL A 26 15.73 61.78 3.21
N VAL A 27 15.04 61.96 2.09
CA VAL A 27 13.91 61.17 1.72
C VAL A 27 14.21 60.51 0.35
N GLY A 28 15.16 59.63 0.27
CA GLY A 28 15.48 59.05 -1.01
C GLY A 28 16.09 57.63 -0.98
N ARG A 29 16.64 57.22 0.14
CA ARG A 29 17.35 55.92 0.19
C ARG A 29 16.56 54.79 0.85
N HIS A 30 15.73 55.07 1.80
CA HIS A 30 14.92 54.00 2.48
C HIS A 30 13.76 53.53 1.65
N SER A 31 13.11 54.38 0.88
CA SER A 31 12.00 53.99 0.00
C SER A 31 12.41 53.02 -1.13
N PHE A 32 13.66 53.19 -1.63
CA PHE A 32 14.19 52.32 -2.68
C PHE A 32 14.54 50.92 -2.19
N TRP A 33 14.98 50.78 -0.94
CA TRP A 33 15.23 49.47 -0.33
C TRP A 33 13.97 48.72 0.05
N ILE A 34 12.96 49.41 0.56
CA ILE A 34 11.66 48.84 0.90
C ILE A 34 10.96 48.36 -0.38
N ALA A 35 10.97 49.13 -1.46
CA ALA A 35 10.43 48.72 -2.75
C ALA A 35 11.13 47.48 -3.35
N ARG A 36 12.47 47.37 -3.19
CA ARG A 36 13.22 46.19 -3.61
C ARG A 36 12.94 44.97 -2.76
N ILE A 37 12.79 45.11 -1.45
CA ILE A 37 12.43 44.00 -0.54
C ILE A 37 11.01 43.51 -0.82
N LEU A 38 10.06 44.42 -1.04
CA LEU A 38 8.68 44.06 -1.40
C LEU A 38 8.62 43.44 -2.79
N PHE A 39 9.40 43.86 -3.76
CA PHE A 39 9.49 43.26 -5.08
C PHE A 39 10.13 41.88 -5.05
N LEU A 40 11.19 41.68 -4.27
CA LEU A 40 11.78 40.35 -4.04
C LEU A 40 10.86 39.42 -3.26
N ALA A 41 10.16 39.91 -2.25
CA ALA A 41 9.14 39.13 -1.53
C ALA A 41 7.95 38.78 -2.42
N PHE A 42 7.54 39.67 -3.32
CA PHE A 42 6.49 39.40 -4.32
C PHE A 42 6.95 38.39 -5.38
N LEU A 43 8.21 38.46 -5.84
CA LEU A 43 8.81 37.44 -6.70
C LEU A 43 8.92 36.07 -5.98
N PHE A 44 9.25 36.06 -4.69
CA PHE A 44 9.32 34.83 -3.90
C PHE A 44 7.91 34.25 -3.69
N LEU A 45 6.89 35.07 -3.47
CA LEU A 45 5.49 34.63 -3.39
C LEU A 45 4.91 34.16 -4.73
N LEU A 46 5.46 34.61 -5.86
CA LEU A 46 5.11 34.13 -7.20
C LEU A 46 5.81 32.83 -7.57
N SER A 47 6.95 32.52 -6.95
CA SER A 47 7.71 31.30 -7.26
C SER A 47 7.14 30.02 -6.62
N GLU A 48 6.23 30.13 -5.68
CA GLU A 48 5.72 28.96 -4.93
C GLU A 48 4.48 28.29 -5.52
N ARG A 49 4.05 28.68 -6.73
CA ARG A 49 2.88 28.04 -7.36
C ARG A 49 3.10 27.58 -8.80
N LEU A 50 4.21 26.89 -9.05
CA LEU A 50 4.19 25.93 -10.15
C LEU A 50 3.47 24.68 -9.64
N VAL A 51 2.15 24.76 -9.59
CA VAL A 51 1.31 23.56 -9.52
C VAL A 51 1.54 22.84 -10.85
N PHE A 52 2.36 21.81 -10.85
CA PHE A 52 2.42 20.89 -11.98
C PHE A 52 1.06 20.18 -12.05
N ALA A 53 0.14 20.76 -12.81
CA ALA A 53 -1.08 20.08 -13.16
C ALA A 53 -0.75 18.97 -14.14
N GLN A 54 -1.42 17.83 -14.00
CA GLN A 54 -1.38 16.80 -15.03
C GLN A 54 -1.69 17.46 -16.38
N THR A 55 -0.82 17.23 -17.37
CA THR A 55 -1.12 17.63 -18.75
C THR A 55 -2.10 16.60 -19.29
N CYS A 56 -3.39 16.85 -19.09
CA CYS A 56 -4.42 15.98 -19.67
C CYS A 56 -4.35 16.09 -21.20
N PRO A 57 -4.24 14.98 -21.92
CA PRO A 57 -4.37 14.98 -23.38
C PRO A 57 -5.73 15.57 -23.76
N THR A 58 -5.77 16.40 -24.81
CA THR A 58 -6.99 17.13 -25.23
C THR A 58 -7.59 16.58 -26.52
N SER A 59 -6.92 15.66 -27.19
CA SER A 59 -7.37 15.05 -28.45
C SER A 59 -6.60 13.77 -28.78
N GLY A 60 -7.07 13.07 -29.80
CA GLY A 60 -6.43 11.89 -30.33
C GLY A 60 -6.94 10.57 -29.75
N THR A 61 -6.65 9.49 -30.44
CA THR A 61 -6.96 8.13 -30.00
C THR A 61 -5.69 7.32 -29.96
N HIS A 62 -5.35 6.81 -28.77
CA HIS A 62 -4.25 5.89 -28.56
C HIS A 62 -4.70 4.45 -28.85
N SER A 63 -3.96 3.75 -29.70
CA SER A 63 -4.18 2.33 -30.02
C SER A 63 -3.36 1.49 -29.07
N GLN A 64 -4.01 0.85 -28.10
CA GLN A 64 -3.35 0.09 -27.05
C GLN A 64 -3.47 -1.42 -27.30
N SER A 65 -2.33 -2.11 -27.35
CA SER A 65 -2.25 -3.56 -27.60
C SER A 65 -1.62 -4.34 -26.44
N THR A 66 -1.05 -3.66 -25.45
CA THR A 66 -0.36 -4.26 -24.30
C THR A 66 -0.68 -3.50 -23.03
N ASN A 67 -0.31 -4.04 -21.89
CA ASN A 67 -0.27 -3.27 -20.65
C ASN A 67 0.89 -2.27 -20.71
N GLU A 68 0.59 -0.99 -20.53
CA GLU A 68 1.55 0.12 -20.57
C GLU A 68 1.85 0.70 -19.18
N ASN A 69 1.35 0.06 -18.13
CA ASN A 69 1.72 0.41 -16.77
C ASN A 69 3.19 0.02 -16.50
N THR A 70 3.83 0.76 -15.61
CA THR A 70 5.13 0.40 -15.06
C THR A 70 5.00 0.36 -13.56
N TYR A 71 5.47 -0.71 -12.95
CA TYR A 71 5.30 -1.01 -11.53
C TYR A 71 6.62 -0.79 -10.81
N PHE A 72 6.56 -0.04 -9.72
CA PHE A 72 7.70 0.25 -8.86
C PHE A 72 7.38 -0.22 -7.46
N THR A 73 8.34 -0.88 -6.83
CA THR A 73 8.34 -1.11 -5.40
C THR A 73 9.11 -0.01 -4.68
N ALA A 74 9.03 0.01 -3.36
CA ALA A 74 9.84 0.91 -2.54
C ALA A 74 10.62 0.12 -1.49
N PRO A 75 11.73 0.64 -0.95
CA PRO A 75 12.41 0.05 0.20
C PRO A 75 11.49 -0.10 1.41
N ALA A 76 11.89 -0.94 2.36
CA ALA A 76 11.21 -1.05 3.65
C ALA A 76 11.14 0.32 4.34
N GLY A 77 9.97 0.64 4.87
CA GLY A 77 9.70 1.92 5.53
C GLY A 77 8.26 2.37 5.37
N THR A 78 7.98 3.56 5.90
CA THR A 78 6.67 4.21 5.81
C THR A 78 6.75 5.48 4.98
N TRP A 79 5.94 5.55 3.95
CA TRP A 79 5.61 6.80 3.28
C TRP A 79 4.46 7.45 4.01
N ALA A 80 4.76 8.40 4.89
CA ALA A 80 3.77 9.00 5.78
C ALA A 80 2.80 9.92 5.02
N ALA A 81 1.53 9.92 5.45
CA ALA A 81 0.52 10.85 4.95
C ALA A 81 1.00 12.31 5.00
N GLY A 82 0.66 13.08 3.99
CA GLY A 82 1.09 14.48 3.83
C GLY A 82 2.49 14.66 3.24
N THR A 83 3.31 13.62 3.15
CA THR A 83 4.64 13.71 2.53
C THR A 83 4.54 13.54 1.01
N LYS A 84 5.44 14.23 0.29
CA LYS A 84 5.43 14.23 -1.19
C LYS A 84 6.45 13.28 -1.79
N THR A 85 7.47 12.87 -1.04
CA THR A 85 8.65 12.22 -1.61
C THR A 85 8.80 10.80 -1.10
N VAL A 86 9.12 9.89 -2.00
CA VAL A 86 9.45 8.50 -1.70
C VAL A 86 10.59 8.03 -2.61
N THR A 87 11.43 7.14 -2.11
CA THR A 87 12.42 6.42 -2.93
C THR A 87 11.75 5.18 -3.54
N LEU A 88 11.93 4.99 -4.85
CA LEU A 88 11.46 3.81 -5.58
C LEU A 88 12.66 2.94 -5.97
N ASN A 89 12.46 1.63 -5.94
CA ASN A 89 13.42 0.64 -6.43
C ASN A 89 13.42 0.60 -7.97
N ALA A 90 14.39 -0.09 -8.53
CA ALA A 90 14.39 -0.41 -9.96
C ALA A 90 13.17 -1.29 -10.31
N VAL A 91 12.63 -1.09 -11.50
CA VAL A 91 11.55 -1.92 -12.06
C VAL A 91 12.06 -3.33 -12.33
N ALA A 92 11.35 -4.34 -11.85
CA ALA A 92 11.72 -5.72 -12.15
C ALA A 92 11.39 -6.10 -13.60
N ALA A 93 12.05 -7.12 -14.10
CA ALA A 93 11.82 -7.61 -15.46
C ALA A 93 10.37 -8.11 -15.64
N GLY A 94 9.67 -7.60 -16.66
CA GLY A 94 8.28 -7.94 -16.94
C GLY A 94 7.26 -6.97 -16.33
N TYR A 95 7.69 -5.99 -15.53
CA TYR A 95 6.80 -5.05 -14.84
C TYR A 95 6.83 -3.62 -15.43
N GLY A 96 7.21 -3.52 -16.68
CA GLY A 96 7.20 -2.27 -17.44
C GLY A 96 8.57 -1.85 -17.92
N THR A 97 8.59 -0.92 -18.89
CA THR A 97 9.82 -0.48 -19.57
C THR A 97 9.95 1.04 -19.63
N THR A 98 8.97 1.78 -19.12
CA THR A 98 8.92 3.24 -19.23
C THR A 98 8.98 3.85 -17.83
N GLY A 99 9.96 4.73 -17.62
CA GLY A 99 10.07 5.49 -16.35
C GLY A 99 8.92 6.47 -16.15
N ILE A 100 8.81 7.01 -14.95
CA ILE A 100 7.86 8.08 -14.61
C ILE A 100 8.42 9.40 -15.14
N SER A 101 7.61 10.15 -15.87
CA SER A 101 7.90 11.52 -16.33
C SER A 101 7.18 12.55 -15.44
N ILE A 102 7.70 13.78 -15.41
CA ILE A 102 7.01 14.89 -14.75
C ILE A 102 5.63 15.07 -15.41
N GLY A 103 4.57 15.16 -14.60
CA GLY A 103 3.19 15.25 -15.05
C GLY A 103 2.50 13.89 -15.25
N ASP A 104 3.21 12.76 -15.21
CA ASP A 104 2.57 11.46 -15.23
C ASP A 104 1.67 11.25 -14.02
N GLN A 105 0.55 10.60 -14.25
CA GLN A 105 -0.28 10.05 -13.18
C GLN A 105 0.36 8.78 -12.62
N VAL A 106 0.34 8.62 -11.31
CA VAL A 106 0.72 7.38 -10.63
C VAL A 106 -0.42 6.92 -9.73
N LEU A 107 -0.66 5.61 -9.69
CA LEU A 107 -1.49 4.96 -8.68
C LEU A 107 -0.57 4.45 -7.57
N ILE A 108 -0.87 4.81 -6.33
CA ILE A 108 -0.23 4.26 -5.13
C ILE A 108 -1.25 3.32 -4.50
N ILE A 109 -0.88 2.06 -4.25
CA ILE A 109 -1.79 1.05 -3.72
C ILE A 109 -1.09 0.14 -2.71
N GLN A 110 -1.70 0.01 -1.53
CA GLN A 110 -1.29 -0.94 -0.50
C GLN A 110 -1.88 -2.31 -0.82
N MET A 111 -1.05 -3.25 -1.21
CA MET A 111 -1.50 -4.60 -1.57
C MET A 111 -1.69 -5.47 -0.33
N GLN A 112 -0.75 -5.46 0.57
CA GLN A 112 -0.77 -6.21 1.83
C GLN A 112 -0.59 -5.23 2.98
N GLY A 113 -1.29 -5.45 4.08
CA GLY A 113 -1.21 -4.55 5.23
C GLY A 113 -2.38 -4.78 6.18
N VAL A 114 -2.27 -5.84 6.97
CA VAL A 114 -3.27 -6.24 7.96
C VAL A 114 -2.56 -6.73 9.20
N GLU A 115 -2.97 -6.22 10.34
CA GLU A 115 -2.58 -6.77 11.63
C GLU A 115 -3.42 -8.00 11.96
N TYR A 116 -2.79 -9.08 12.45
CA TYR A 116 -3.51 -10.24 12.95
C TYR A 116 -2.76 -10.94 14.10
N LYS A 117 -3.52 -11.64 14.94
CA LYS A 117 -2.97 -12.36 16.08
C LYS A 117 -2.34 -13.69 15.70
N GLN A 118 -1.14 -13.90 16.19
CA GLN A 118 -0.39 -15.13 16.07
C GLN A 118 -0.65 -16.03 17.26
N VAL A 119 -1.64 -16.90 17.18
CA VAL A 119 -1.96 -17.88 18.24
C VAL A 119 -2.27 -19.23 17.62
N ASN A 120 -1.76 -20.31 18.22
CA ASN A 120 -2.08 -21.68 17.79
C ASN A 120 -3.42 -22.14 18.37
N SER A 121 -4.50 -21.46 18.02
CA SER A 121 -5.86 -21.74 18.50
C SER A 121 -6.91 -21.25 17.50
N SER A 122 -8.18 -21.52 17.78
CA SER A 122 -9.32 -21.02 16.99
C SER A 122 -9.42 -19.51 16.92
N SER A 123 -8.64 -18.79 17.74
CA SER A 123 -8.52 -17.33 17.70
C SER A 123 -7.40 -16.83 16.78
N PHE A 124 -6.75 -17.71 16.02
CA PHE A 124 -5.73 -17.32 15.05
C PHE A 124 -6.26 -16.23 14.12
N GLY A 125 -5.46 -15.21 13.92
CA GLY A 125 -5.73 -14.12 12.99
C GLY A 125 -6.64 -13.02 13.53
N SER A 126 -7.41 -13.23 14.60
CA SER A 126 -8.32 -12.21 15.09
C SER A 126 -8.33 -12.05 16.61
N GLY A 127 -8.63 -10.83 17.06
CA GLY A 127 -8.99 -10.55 18.44
C GLY A 127 -10.46 -10.94 18.77
N THR A 128 -11.27 -11.13 17.74
CA THR A 128 -12.65 -11.61 17.79
C THR A 128 -12.78 -12.72 16.76
N SER A 129 -13.43 -13.82 17.13
CA SER A 129 -13.56 -14.99 16.25
C SER A 129 -14.41 -14.69 15.01
N LEU A 130 -13.77 -14.27 13.95
CA LEU A 130 -14.36 -14.26 12.62
C LEU A 130 -14.09 -15.61 11.99
N GLY A 131 -15.09 -16.51 12.02
CA GLY A 131 -15.02 -17.77 11.31
C GLY A 131 -14.10 -18.85 11.86
N GLY A 132 -13.84 -18.88 13.17
CA GLY A 132 -13.15 -20.01 13.82
C GLY A 132 -11.75 -20.30 13.28
N GLY A 133 -10.83 -19.38 13.44
CA GLY A 133 -9.44 -19.50 13.02
C GLY A 133 -9.08 -18.84 11.69
N ALA A 134 -10.01 -18.10 11.13
CA ALA A 134 -9.79 -17.10 10.09
C ALA A 134 -9.99 -15.70 10.69
N GLY A 135 -9.33 -14.71 10.17
CA GLY A 135 -9.60 -13.34 10.57
C GLY A 135 -8.37 -12.45 10.66
N MET A 136 -8.57 -11.28 11.20
CA MET A 136 -7.55 -10.25 11.36
C MET A 136 -7.94 -9.31 12.50
N LEU A 137 -6.98 -8.56 13.04
CA LEU A 137 -7.26 -7.42 13.90
C LEU A 137 -7.75 -6.27 13.04
N THR A 138 -8.85 -5.65 13.45
CA THR A 138 -9.50 -4.58 12.67
C THR A 138 -8.90 -3.20 12.88
N THR A 139 -7.93 -3.08 13.79
CA THR A 139 -7.37 -1.80 14.20
C THR A 139 -6.38 -1.21 13.20
N LEU A 140 -5.65 -2.05 12.47
CA LEU A 140 -4.70 -1.63 11.43
C LEU A 140 -4.97 -2.38 10.14
N LEU A 141 -5.72 -1.77 9.26
CA LEU A 141 -6.04 -2.31 7.94
C LEU A 141 -5.72 -1.26 6.88
N ASN A 142 -4.58 -1.42 6.22
CA ASN A 142 -4.16 -0.57 5.11
C ASN A 142 -4.38 -1.25 3.75
N ALA A 143 -4.51 -2.58 3.70
CA ALA A 143 -4.66 -3.32 2.47
C ALA A 143 -5.84 -2.80 1.61
N GLY A 144 -5.61 -2.66 0.33
CA GLY A 144 -6.54 -2.11 -0.64
C GLY A 144 -6.60 -0.58 -0.69
N GLN A 145 -6.01 0.13 0.27
CA GLN A 145 -5.97 1.59 0.29
C GLN A 145 -5.21 2.11 -0.91
N MET A 146 -5.80 3.07 -1.63
CA MET A 146 -5.20 3.59 -2.86
C MET A 146 -5.51 5.06 -3.08
N GLU A 147 -4.64 5.73 -3.82
CA GLU A 147 -4.84 7.08 -4.32
C GLU A 147 -4.05 7.34 -5.60
N PHE A 148 -4.48 8.33 -6.36
CA PHE A 148 -3.74 8.82 -7.51
C PHE A 148 -2.93 10.06 -7.13
N GLY A 149 -1.70 10.12 -7.63
CA GLY A 149 -0.82 11.28 -7.52
C GLY A 149 -0.33 11.75 -8.87
N ILE A 150 0.17 12.98 -8.94
CA ILE A 150 0.83 13.52 -10.14
C ILE A 150 2.31 13.69 -9.83
N ALA A 151 3.16 13.12 -10.67
CA ALA A 151 4.60 13.19 -10.52
C ALA A 151 5.12 14.62 -10.76
N ALA A 152 5.86 15.16 -9.82
CA ALA A 152 6.58 16.43 -9.92
C ALA A 152 8.08 16.22 -10.21
N SER A 153 8.56 14.97 -10.16
CA SER A 153 9.91 14.58 -10.58
C SER A 153 9.85 13.39 -11.54
N ALA A 154 10.84 13.25 -12.40
CA ALA A 154 11.02 12.05 -13.21
C ALA A 154 11.70 10.95 -12.39
N VAL A 155 11.36 9.67 -12.67
CA VAL A 155 12.03 8.49 -12.11
C VAL A 155 12.32 7.50 -13.23
N PRO A 156 13.59 7.16 -13.51
CA PRO A 156 13.93 6.17 -14.51
C PRO A 156 13.54 4.75 -14.06
N ILE A 157 13.54 3.79 -14.96
CA ILE A 157 13.27 2.38 -14.63
C ILE A 157 14.31 1.78 -13.68
N THR A 158 15.46 2.40 -13.51
CA THR A 158 16.49 2.03 -12.52
C THR A 158 16.15 2.48 -11.09
N GLY A 159 14.99 3.09 -10.89
CA GLY A 159 14.56 3.62 -9.60
C GLY A 159 15.10 5.02 -9.31
N GLY A 160 14.72 5.55 -8.16
CA GLY A 160 15.13 6.87 -7.72
C GLY A 160 14.07 7.57 -6.87
N SER A 161 14.23 8.86 -6.63
CA SER A 161 13.31 9.64 -5.80
C SER A 161 12.13 10.15 -6.62
N LEU A 162 10.92 9.70 -6.28
CA LEU A 162 9.67 10.26 -6.77
C LEU A 162 9.21 11.38 -5.84
N THR A 163 8.92 12.55 -6.42
CA THR A 163 8.22 13.64 -5.73
C THR A 163 6.86 13.85 -6.39
N LEU A 164 5.80 13.93 -5.60
CA LEU A 164 4.45 14.24 -6.05
C LEU A 164 4.16 15.75 -5.98
N SER A 165 3.23 16.22 -6.78
CA SER A 165 2.73 17.61 -6.76
C SER A 165 2.04 17.95 -5.43
N ALA A 166 1.34 16.98 -4.83
CA ALA A 166 0.70 17.08 -3.51
C ALA A 166 1.18 15.94 -2.61
N GLY A 167 1.08 16.13 -1.29
CA GLY A 167 1.33 15.06 -0.32
C GLY A 167 0.26 13.98 -0.40
N THR A 168 0.62 12.74 -0.05
CA THR A 168 -0.32 11.62 0.00
C THR A 168 -1.40 11.86 1.05
N THR A 169 -2.61 11.40 0.77
CA THR A 169 -3.72 11.42 1.74
C THR A 169 -3.50 10.36 2.82
N TYR A 170 -2.93 9.24 2.43
CA TYR A 170 -2.74 8.07 3.28
C TYR A 170 -1.26 7.77 3.54
N SER A 171 -1.01 6.96 4.57
CA SER A 171 0.30 6.36 4.79
C SER A 171 0.37 5.00 4.10
N TYR A 172 1.50 4.73 3.44
CA TYR A 172 1.82 3.47 2.77
C TYR A 172 3.04 2.83 3.42
N ILE A 173 3.00 1.53 3.61
CA ILE A 173 4.01 0.81 4.40
C ILE A 173 4.55 -0.36 3.59
N ASN A 174 5.88 -0.49 3.54
CA ASN A 174 6.57 -1.72 3.16
C ASN A 174 7.34 -2.24 4.37
N SER A 175 6.99 -3.42 4.84
CA SER A 175 7.76 -4.11 5.87
C SER A 175 7.59 -5.61 5.75
N ALA A 176 8.67 -6.35 6.04
CA ALA A 176 8.56 -7.76 6.32
C ALA A 176 7.64 -7.96 7.54
N TYR A 177 7.08 -9.17 7.66
CA TYR A 177 6.29 -9.49 8.84
C TYR A 177 7.16 -9.38 10.11
N GLY A 178 6.51 -9.00 11.21
CA GLY A 178 7.08 -8.95 12.56
C GLY A 178 6.13 -9.63 13.53
N THR A 179 5.56 -8.85 14.46
CA THR A 179 4.43 -9.29 15.31
C THR A 179 3.11 -9.27 14.56
N ASP A 180 3.03 -8.49 13.49
CA ASP A 180 1.87 -8.30 12.62
C ASP A 180 2.09 -8.95 11.25
N GLY A 181 1.11 -8.87 10.36
CA GLY A 181 1.24 -9.33 8.99
C GLY A 181 2.28 -8.53 8.19
N GLN A 182 2.52 -8.97 6.98
CA GLN A 182 3.39 -8.29 6.03
C GLN A 182 2.69 -7.08 5.43
N TYR A 183 3.45 -6.01 5.18
CA TYR A 183 2.97 -4.81 4.50
C TYR A 183 3.71 -4.64 3.18
N THR A 184 2.95 -4.46 2.11
CA THR A 184 3.52 -4.27 0.76
C THR A 184 2.68 -3.27 -0.01
N TYR A 185 3.29 -2.21 -0.53
CA TYR A 185 2.66 -1.31 -1.49
C TYR A 185 3.48 -1.19 -2.76
N GLN A 186 2.82 -0.78 -3.83
CA GLN A 186 3.45 -0.49 -5.10
C GLN A 186 3.01 0.87 -5.64
N VAL A 187 3.84 1.45 -6.49
CA VAL A 187 3.56 2.68 -7.23
C VAL A 187 3.51 2.33 -8.70
N ILE A 188 2.38 2.58 -9.34
CA ILE A 188 2.14 2.20 -10.73
C ILE A 188 2.08 3.46 -11.58
N ARG A 189 2.96 3.59 -12.58
CA ARG A 189 2.86 4.62 -13.60
C ARG A 189 1.63 4.35 -14.46
N VAL A 190 0.78 5.36 -14.64
CA VAL A 190 -0.46 5.28 -15.40
C VAL A 190 -0.40 6.30 -16.54
N PRO A 191 -0.09 5.89 -17.77
CA PRO A 191 -0.17 6.80 -18.91
C PRO A 191 -1.61 7.22 -19.18
N SER A 192 -1.83 8.51 -19.42
CA SER A 192 -3.15 9.08 -19.68
C SER A 192 -3.29 9.47 -21.16
N PHE A 193 -4.43 9.13 -21.74
CA PHE A 193 -4.76 9.44 -23.13
C PHE A 193 -6.13 10.11 -23.24
N TRP A 194 -6.39 10.86 -24.33
CA TRP A 194 -7.70 11.42 -24.58
C TRP A 194 -8.74 10.31 -24.82
N ASN A 195 -8.46 9.45 -25.81
CA ASN A 195 -9.21 8.22 -26.03
C ASN A 195 -8.25 7.04 -26.04
N ILE A 196 -8.71 5.91 -25.56
CA ILE A 196 -8.04 4.61 -25.70
C ILE A 196 -8.91 3.70 -26.57
N LYS A 197 -8.31 3.08 -27.59
CA LYS A 197 -8.92 1.98 -28.34
C LYS A 197 -8.05 0.75 -28.19
N LEU A 198 -8.61 -0.32 -27.65
CA LEU A 198 -7.90 -1.58 -27.55
C LEU A 198 -7.78 -2.22 -28.93
N THR A 199 -6.58 -2.67 -29.29
CA THR A 199 -6.29 -3.37 -30.56
C THR A 199 -5.91 -4.83 -30.34
N ALA A 200 -5.64 -5.22 -29.09
CA ALA A 200 -5.45 -6.60 -28.65
C ALA A 200 -5.95 -6.77 -27.22
N ALA A 201 -6.10 -8.01 -26.76
CA ALA A 201 -6.37 -8.31 -25.37
C ALA A 201 -5.18 -7.89 -24.49
N ILE A 202 -5.48 -7.26 -23.35
CA ILE A 202 -4.47 -6.84 -22.38
C ILE A 202 -4.47 -7.82 -21.22
N SER A 203 -3.30 -8.34 -20.88
CA SER A 203 -3.08 -9.16 -19.70
C SER A 203 -2.48 -8.33 -18.56
N THR A 204 -3.02 -8.50 -17.37
CA THR A 204 -2.44 -7.93 -16.14
C THR A 204 -1.17 -8.71 -15.79
N PRO A 205 -0.05 -8.06 -15.49
CA PRO A 205 1.12 -8.73 -14.94
C PRO A 205 0.77 -9.49 -13.67
N LEU A 206 1.34 -10.69 -13.52
CA LEU A 206 1.08 -11.51 -12.35
C LEU A 206 1.61 -10.82 -11.09
N TRP A 207 0.89 -10.94 -9.99
CA TRP A 207 1.41 -10.58 -8.68
C TRP A 207 2.55 -11.52 -8.29
N ASP A 208 3.72 -10.99 -7.96
CA ASP A 208 4.91 -11.79 -7.61
C ASP A 208 5.20 -11.82 -6.09
N GLY A 209 4.43 -11.07 -5.30
CA GLY A 209 4.63 -10.87 -3.86
C GLY A 209 5.07 -9.45 -3.53
N SER A 210 5.41 -8.66 -4.52
CA SER A 210 5.92 -7.29 -4.36
C SER A 210 5.21 -6.31 -5.29
N GLU A 211 4.95 -6.72 -6.54
CA GLU A 211 4.37 -5.87 -7.58
C GLU A 211 3.52 -6.67 -8.57
N GLY A 212 2.73 -5.99 -9.39
CA GLY A 212 1.78 -6.61 -10.31
C GLY A 212 0.36 -6.75 -9.76
N GLY A 213 -0.44 -7.60 -10.36
CA GLY A 213 -1.80 -7.89 -9.92
C GLY A 213 -2.86 -6.84 -10.25
N VAL A 214 -2.47 -5.70 -10.79
CA VAL A 214 -3.34 -4.55 -11.05
C VAL A 214 -3.06 -3.99 -12.44
N THR A 215 -4.11 -3.70 -13.22
CA THR A 215 -4.01 -2.93 -14.48
C THR A 215 -4.83 -1.65 -14.37
N VAL A 216 -4.25 -0.54 -14.78
CA VAL A 216 -4.90 0.77 -14.73
C VAL A 216 -4.86 1.40 -16.12
N LEU A 217 -6.03 1.80 -16.61
CA LEU A 217 -6.17 2.57 -17.84
C LEU A 217 -6.73 3.96 -17.50
N SER A 218 -6.14 5.01 -18.06
CA SER A 218 -6.58 6.38 -17.87
C SER A 218 -6.96 7.00 -19.22
N ALA A 219 -8.25 7.08 -19.49
CA ALA A 219 -8.81 7.76 -20.66
C ALA A 219 -9.62 8.98 -20.20
N VAL A 220 -9.27 10.17 -20.72
CA VAL A 220 -9.95 11.41 -20.35
C VAL A 220 -11.37 11.47 -20.90
N ASN A 221 -11.58 10.99 -22.14
CA ASN A 221 -12.86 11.07 -22.84
C ASN A 221 -13.51 9.69 -23.03
N ALA A 222 -12.82 8.72 -23.66
CA ALA A 222 -13.45 7.44 -23.97
C ALA A 222 -12.45 6.28 -23.93
N LEU A 223 -12.92 5.14 -23.42
CA LEU A 223 -12.26 3.83 -23.54
C LEU A 223 -13.12 2.92 -24.42
N ASN A 224 -12.58 2.56 -25.59
CA ASN A 224 -13.22 1.67 -26.54
C ASN A 224 -12.54 0.29 -26.49
N PHE A 225 -13.22 -0.70 -25.98
CA PHE A 225 -12.72 -2.08 -25.90
C PHE A 225 -12.56 -2.73 -27.28
N ASN A 226 -13.31 -2.28 -28.31
CA ASN A 226 -13.19 -2.79 -29.67
C ASN A 226 -13.24 -4.33 -29.74
N SER A 227 -14.15 -4.94 -28.98
CA SER A 227 -14.31 -6.40 -28.78
C SER A 227 -13.08 -7.09 -28.14
N GLN A 228 -12.14 -6.34 -27.62
CA GLN A 228 -11.00 -6.87 -26.85
C GLN A 228 -11.33 -6.96 -25.37
N THR A 229 -10.49 -7.67 -24.62
CA THR A 229 -10.63 -7.89 -23.20
C THR A 229 -9.44 -7.38 -22.40
N ILE A 230 -9.67 -7.07 -21.12
CA ILE A 230 -8.63 -6.89 -20.11
C ILE A 230 -8.74 -8.06 -19.15
N SER A 231 -7.70 -8.84 -19.01
CA SER A 231 -7.69 -10.07 -18.21
C SER A 231 -6.75 -9.94 -17.01
N ALA A 232 -7.29 -10.23 -15.83
CA ALA A 232 -6.53 -10.40 -14.58
C ALA A 232 -6.57 -11.86 -14.10
N ILE A 233 -6.86 -12.80 -15.00
CA ILE A 233 -6.91 -14.23 -14.67
C ILE A 233 -5.54 -14.70 -14.17
N GLY A 234 -5.51 -15.27 -12.96
CA GLY A 234 -4.29 -15.73 -12.30
C GLY A 234 -3.35 -14.61 -11.81
N ALA A 235 -3.71 -13.34 -12.00
CA ALA A 235 -2.84 -12.22 -11.64
C ALA A 235 -2.97 -11.78 -10.17
N GLY A 236 -3.94 -12.28 -9.41
CA GLY A 236 -4.14 -11.95 -8.01
C GLY A 236 -3.21 -12.72 -7.05
N PHE A 237 -3.53 -12.67 -5.77
CA PHE A 237 -2.83 -13.44 -4.74
C PHE A 237 -2.84 -14.94 -5.04
N ARG A 238 -1.73 -15.60 -4.75
CA ARG A 238 -1.45 -16.97 -5.13
C ARG A 238 -1.93 -17.97 -4.07
N GLY A 239 -2.41 -19.12 -4.49
CA GLY A 239 -2.76 -20.21 -3.58
C GLY A 239 -1.54 -20.81 -2.87
N GLY A 240 -1.77 -21.43 -1.73
CA GLY A 240 -0.76 -22.22 -1.04
C GLY A 240 -0.32 -23.40 -1.90
N ALA A 241 0.96 -23.75 -1.85
CA ALA A 241 1.47 -24.89 -2.59
C ALA A 241 0.98 -26.21 -2.00
N GLY A 242 0.59 -27.12 -2.88
CA GLY A 242 0.39 -28.53 -2.50
C GLY A 242 1.70 -29.13 -1.99
N ARG A 243 1.67 -29.66 -0.78
CA ARG A 243 2.82 -30.35 -0.18
C ARG A 243 2.36 -31.69 0.36
N GLN A 244 3.21 -32.66 0.23
CA GLN A 244 2.99 -33.92 0.93
C GLN A 244 3.25 -33.69 2.42
N VAL A 245 2.19 -33.71 3.21
CA VAL A 245 2.24 -33.59 4.66
C VAL A 245 2.57 -34.96 5.22
N HIS A 246 3.82 -35.26 5.48
CA HIS A 246 4.26 -36.60 5.87
C HIS A 246 5.46 -36.54 6.80
N GLY A 247 5.37 -37.28 7.89
CA GLY A 247 6.53 -37.78 8.60
C GLY A 247 7.22 -36.88 9.60
N ALA A 248 6.64 -35.77 10.07
CA ALA A 248 7.26 -35.03 11.17
C ALA A 248 6.55 -35.22 12.50
N PRO A 249 7.28 -35.54 13.55
CA PRO A 249 6.72 -35.63 14.89
C PRO A 249 6.25 -34.27 15.41
N GLY A 250 5.21 -34.25 16.21
CA GLY A 250 4.84 -33.10 17.02
C GLY A 250 3.80 -32.14 16.44
N THR A 251 3.22 -32.44 15.27
CA THR A 251 2.09 -31.65 14.75
C THR A 251 0.75 -32.26 15.15
N SER A 252 -0.23 -31.41 15.35
CA SER A 252 -1.59 -31.80 15.67
C SER A 252 -2.51 -31.41 14.53
N LYS A 253 -3.52 -32.28 14.26
CA LYS A 253 -4.62 -31.96 13.35
C LYS A 253 -5.38 -30.68 13.72
N ASN A 254 -5.17 -30.18 14.92
CA ASN A 254 -5.77 -28.95 15.42
C ASN A 254 -4.86 -27.73 15.29
N ASP A 255 -3.64 -27.86 14.78
CA ASP A 255 -2.74 -26.75 14.64
C ASP A 255 -3.28 -25.67 13.69
N TYR A 256 -3.26 -24.44 14.13
CA TYR A 256 -3.59 -23.27 13.33
C TYR A 256 -2.34 -22.62 12.72
N ILE A 257 -1.21 -22.79 13.37
CA ILE A 257 0.10 -22.37 12.90
C ILE A 257 1.12 -23.48 13.15
N THR A 258 2.08 -23.61 12.24
CA THR A 258 3.33 -24.34 12.47
C THR A 258 4.47 -23.58 11.81
N LEU A 259 5.61 -23.55 12.50
CA LEU A 259 6.79 -22.82 12.03
C LEU A 259 7.40 -23.49 10.79
N ALA A 260 8.19 -22.75 10.04
CA ALA A 260 8.90 -23.22 8.84
C ALA A 260 9.77 -24.46 9.09
N THR A 261 10.32 -24.57 10.29
CA THR A 261 11.10 -25.74 10.73
C THR A 261 10.24 -26.99 10.97
N GLN A 262 8.92 -26.83 11.07
CA GLN A 262 7.94 -27.89 11.24
C GLN A 262 7.04 -27.99 10.01
N ALA A 263 7.63 -28.04 8.86
CA ALA A 263 6.96 -27.98 7.56
C ALA A 263 6.15 -29.25 7.22
N THR A 264 5.48 -29.85 8.20
CA THR A 264 4.64 -31.04 8.06
C THR A 264 3.20 -30.76 7.69
N ASN A 265 2.77 -29.54 7.95
CA ASN A 265 1.42 -29.12 7.56
C ASN A 265 1.44 -28.39 6.20
N GLY A 266 0.29 -28.36 5.55
CA GLY A 266 0.12 -27.70 4.27
C GLY A 266 0.32 -26.19 4.36
N SER A 267 0.82 -25.60 3.28
CA SER A 267 1.02 -24.15 3.19
C SER A 267 -0.33 -23.41 3.17
N LYS A 268 -0.35 -22.25 3.81
CA LYS A 268 -1.45 -21.27 3.69
C LYS A 268 -1.42 -20.59 2.33
N GLY A 269 -2.52 -19.98 1.91
CA GLY A 269 -2.56 -19.12 0.75
C GLY A 269 -1.92 -17.75 1.00
N GLU A 270 -1.72 -17.00 -0.06
CA GLU A 270 -1.31 -15.60 -0.02
C GLU A 270 -2.53 -14.68 0.09
N GLY A 271 -2.39 -13.54 0.73
CA GLY A 271 -3.50 -12.60 0.88
C GLY A 271 -3.05 -11.25 1.44
N ILE A 272 -4.04 -10.47 1.87
CA ILE A 272 -3.79 -9.12 2.40
C ILE A 272 -2.93 -9.09 3.67
N ALA A 273 -2.76 -10.22 4.36
CA ALA A 273 -1.93 -10.33 5.56
C ALA A 273 -0.48 -10.71 5.26
N GLY A 274 -0.17 -11.16 4.06
CA GLY A 274 1.20 -11.51 3.68
C GLY A 274 1.31 -12.61 2.65
N THR A 275 2.55 -13.07 2.45
CA THR A 275 2.96 -14.07 1.47
C THR A 275 3.58 -15.26 2.21
N PRO A 276 3.03 -16.49 2.10
CA PRO A 276 3.62 -17.66 2.73
C PRO A 276 4.89 -18.10 2.00
N ARG A 277 5.69 -18.93 2.66
CA ARG A 277 6.93 -19.44 2.09
C ARG A 277 6.70 -20.25 0.81
N TYR A 278 5.75 -21.18 0.84
CA TYR A 278 5.48 -22.06 -0.30
C TYR A 278 4.17 -21.69 -0.97
N LEU A 279 4.26 -21.39 -2.25
CA LEU A 279 3.15 -20.97 -3.09
C LEU A 279 3.01 -21.84 -4.33
N ASN A 280 1.80 -21.92 -4.83
CA ASN A 280 1.54 -22.44 -6.15
C ASN A 280 1.70 -21.31 -7.19
N ASN A 281 2.72 -21.42 -8.01
CA ASN A 281 2.94 -20.50 -9.12
C ASN A 281 2.63 -21.23 -10.44
N ASN A 282 1.39 -21.12 -10.90
CA ASN A 282 0.91 -21.78 -12.13
C ASN A 282 1.18 -23.29 -12.16
N GLY A 283 0.92 -23.98 -11.06
CA GLY A 283 1.13 -25.43 -10.94
C GLY A 283 2.53 -25.83 -10.48
N VAL A 284 3.45 -24.88 -10.35
CA VAL A 284 4.82 -25.13 -9.89
C VAL A 284 4.97 -24.67 -8.44
N LEU A 285 5.62 -25.49 -7.63
CA LEU A 285 6.01 -25.11 -6.27
C LEU A 285 7.04 -23.97 -6.32
N LEU A 286 6.70 -22.82 -5.74
CA LEU A 286 7.63 -21.73 -5.48
C LEU A 286 8.01 -21.72 -4.00
N ASP A 287 9.29 -21.76 -3.69
CA ASP A 287 9.83 -21.54 -2.34
C ASP A 287 10.43 -20.12 -2.26
N ASN A 288 9.78 -19.22 -1.57
CA ASN A 288 10.27 -17.85 -1.35
C ASN A 288 11.43 -17.79 -0.35
N VAL A 289 11.77 -18.91 0.30
CA VAL A 289 12.80 -19.00 1.36
C VAL A 289 12.44 -18.17 2.62
N VAL A 290 11.46 -17.31 2.54
CA VAL A 290 11.04 -16.38 3.60
C VAL A 290 9.64 -16.73 4.06
N GLU A 291 9.42 -16.78 5.37
CA GLU A 291 8.08 -16.83 5.94
C GLU A 291 7.46 -15.42 5.95
N GLY A 292 6.30 -15.28 5.36
CA GLY A 292 5.61 -13.99 5.26
C GLY A 292 4.53 -13.76 6.33
N TYR A 293 4.31 -14.74 7.21
CA TYR A 293 3.31 -14.63 8.27
C TYR A 293 3.95 -14.77 9.65
N PRO A 294 3.56 -13.95 10.64
CA PRO A 294 3.96 -14.18 12.02
C PRO A 294 3.51 -15.58 12.47
N GLY A 295 4.43 -16.37 13.05
CA GLY A 295 4.16 -17.69 13.60
C GLY A 295 4.00 -18.82 12.61
N GLY A 296 4.17 -18.58 11.33
CA GLY A 296 4.28 -19.64 10.37
C GLY A 296 3.29 -19.63 9.22
N SER A 297 3.80 -20.06 8.07
CA SER A 297 3.09 -20.13 6.79
C SER A 297 2.27 -21.42 6.62
N TYR A 298 2.13 -22.23 7.67
CA TYR A 298 1.54 -23.58 7.57
C TYR A 298 0.37 -23.78 8.53
N ALA A 299 -0.29 -24.90 8.38
CA ALA A 299 -1.42 -25.35 9.15
C ALA A 299 -2.74 -24.61 8.89
N ARG A 300 -3.78 -24.99 9.61
CA ARG A 300 -5.18 -24.74 9.24
C ARG A 300 -5.69 -23.32 9.38
N GLY A 301 -5.01 -22.46 10.15
CA GLY A 301 -5.45 -21.08 10.33
C GLY A 301 -5.38 -20.29 9.02
N ALA A 302 -6.45 -19.55 8.70
CA ALA A 302 -6.53 -18.71 7.51
C ALA A 302 -6.10 -17.28 7.85
N PRO A 303 -5.00 -16.76 7.27
CA PRO A 303 -4.56 -15.39 7.55
C PRO A 303 -5.42 -14.39 6.76
N ALA A 304 -6.30 -13.71 7.44
CA ALA A 304 -7.26 -12.77 6.86
C ALA A 304 -8.08 -13.43 5.73
N ASN A 305 -8.03 -12.90 4.50
CA ASN A 305 -8.76 -13.42 3.36
C ASN A 305 -8.04 -14.59 2.64
N ALA A 306 -6.81 -14.93 3.04
CA ALA A 306 -6.10 -16.05 2.46
C ALA A 306 -6.59 -17.39 3.02
N ALA A 307 -6.35 -18.48 2.28
CA ALA A 307 -6.70 -19.84 2.68
C ALA A 307 -5.79 -20.36 3.80
N GLY A 308 -6.34 -21.16 4.70
CA GLY A 308 -5.57 -21.99 5.63
C GLY A 308 -5.05 -23.24 4.95
N GLY A 309 -3.88 -23.73 5.36
CA GLY A 309 -3.30 -24.98 4.87
C GLY A 309 -3.95 -26.22 5.48
N GLY A 310 -3.71 -27.38 4.86
CA GLY A 310 -4.08 -28.66 5.44
C GLY A 310 -3.22 -29.03 6.62
N THR A 311 -3.68 -29.99 7.43
CA THR A 311 -2.91 -30.55 8.54
C THR A 311 -2.81 -32.08 8.40
N ASP A 312 -1.81 -32.68 9.04
CA ASP A 312 -1.68 -34.11 9.18
C ASP A 312 -1.81 -34.49 10.66
N GLY A 313 -2.89 -35.16 11.00
CA GLY A 313 -3.16 -35.61 12.37
C GLY A 313 -2.44 -36.87 12.78
N ALA A 314 -1.89 -37.61 11.83
CA ALA A 314 -1.14 -38.83 12.06
C ALA A 314 0.10 -38.88 11.16
N PRO A 315 1.07 -37.99 11.36
CA PRO A 315 2.18 -37.78 10.45
C PRO A 315 3.07 -39.01 10.27
N THR A 316 3.12 -39.90 11.24
CA THR A 316 3.91 -41.15 11.14
C THR A 316 3.26 -42.22 10.27
N SER A 317 1.93 -42.20 10.15
CA SER A 317 1.16 -43.17 9.39
C SER A 317 0.58 -42.61 8.09
N ASN A 318 0.65 -41.29 7.88
CA ASN A 318 0.11 -40.59 6.72
C ASN A 318 -1.38 -40.91 6.46
N THR A 319 -2.20 -41.04 7.52
CA THR A 319 -3.59 -41.49 7.44
C THR A 319 -4.63 -40.43 7.70
N GLU A 320 -4.22 -39.26 8.19
CA GLU A 320 -5.12 -38.15 8.56
C GLU A 320 -4.82 -36.84 7.86
N ASN A 321 -4.34 -36.91 6.60
CA ASN A 321 -4.11 -35.73 5.78
C ASN A 321 -5.42 -35.04 5.43
N THR A 322 -5.44 -33.71 5.59
CA THR A 322 -6.59 -32.86 5.29
C THR A 322 -6.29 -31.92 4.13
N GLY A 323 -7.31 -31.41 3.49
CA GLY A 323 -7.23 -30.40 2.43
C GLY A 323 -7.00 -28.99 2.97
N GLY A 324 -6.38 -28.13 2.18
CA GLY A 324 -6.36 -26.68 2.42
C GLY A 324 -7.74 -26.06 2.20
N GLY A 325 -7.97 -24.92 2.83
CA GLY A 325 -9.16 -24.09 2.60
C GLY A 325 -9.09 -23.31 1.29
N GLY A 326 -10.12 -22.54 0.99
CA GLY A 326 -10.19 -21.59 -0.12
C GLY A 326 -9.94 -20.15 0.38
N GLY A 327 -9.42 -19.30 -0.49
CA GLY A 327 -9.35 -17.86 -0.23
C GLY A 327 -10.74 -17.21 -0.27
N GLY A 328 -10.88 -16.10 0.44
CA GLY A 328 -12.11 -15.31 0.49
C GLY A 328 -12.02 -14.04 -0.36
N ASN A 329 -13.18 -13.57 -0.81
CA ASN A 329 -13.33 -12.27 -1.47
C ASN A 329 -14.72 -11.69 -1.15
N GLY A 330 -15.62 -11.51 -2.13
CA GLY A 330 -17.02 -11.16 -1.90
C GLY A 330 -17.79 -12.25 -1.13
N GLY A 331 -17.35 -13.52 -1.27
CA GLY A 331 -17.78 -14.65 -0.45
C GLY A 331 -16.67 -15.19 0.44
N GLY A 332 -17.03 -15.89 1.51
CA GLY A 332 -16.07 -16.59 2.36
C GLY A 332 -15.46 -17.78 1.64
N GLY A 333 -14.17 -18.03 1.90
CA GLY A 333 -13.49 -19.22 1.43
C GLY A 333 -14.10 -20.50 2.02
N GLY A 334 -14.12 -21.55 1.24
CA GLY A 334 -14.56 -22.87 1.69
C GLY A 334 -13.61 -23.50 2.70
N LEU A 335 -14.12 -24.35 3.58
CA LEU A 335 -13.29 -25.20 4.44
C LEU A 335 -12.62 -26.28 3.60
N GLY A 336 -11.40 -26.61 3.94
CA GLY A 336 -10.68 -27.75 3.39
C GLY A 336 -11.32 -29.09 3.78
N GLY A 337 -11.17 -30.10 2.91
CA GLY A 337 -11.65 -31.43 3.15
C GLY A 337 -11.04 -32.05 4.40
N ASN A 338 -11.84 -32.87 5.08
CA ASN A 338 -11.44 -33.65 6.23
C ASN A 338 -10.49 -34.80 5.83
N GLY A 339 -9.64 -35.19 6.75
CA GLY A 339 -8.80 -36.39 6.59
C GLY A 339 -9.61 -37.64 6.59
N TRP A 340 -9.03 -38.74 6.04
CA TRP A 340 -9.58 -40.09 6.15
C TRP A 340 -9.74 -40.45 7.65
N SER A 341 -10.63 -41.36 7.96
CA SER A 341 -10.87 -41.90 9.30
C SER A 341 -11.41 -40.97 10.38
N SER A 342 -12.27 -40.02 10.06
CA SER A 342 -13.11 -39.33 11.06
C SER A 342 -12.58 -38.12 11.81
N ALA A 343 -11.47 -37.59 11.47
CA ALA A 343 -11.11 -36.31 12.04
C ALA A 343 -11.97 -35.19 11.42
N ALA A 344 -13.24 -35.20 11.80
CA ALA A 344 -14.32 -34.48 11.15
C ALA A 344 -14.20 -32.95 11.05
N THR A 345 -13.12 -32.33 11.50
CA THR A 345 -13.06 -30.86 11.60
C THR A 345 -11.69 -30.27 11.36
N THR A 346 -10.81 -30.94 10.63
CA THR A 346 -9.39 -30.63 10.63
C THR A 346 -8.87 -30.01 9.35
N GLY A 347 -9.69 -29.84 8.32
CA GLY A 347 -9.31 -29.14 7.10
C GLY A 347 -8.93 -27.68 7.33
N GLY A 348 -8.16 -27.13 6.43
CA GLY A 348 -7.79 -25.73 6.40
C GLY A 348 -8.99 -24.81 6.48
N LYS A 349 -8.89 -23.72 7.21
CA LYS A 349 -9.93 -22.71 7.31
C LYS A 349 -10.04 -21.92 6.01
N GLY A 350 -11.25 -21.53 5.66
CA GLY A 350 -11.48 -20.58 4.58
C GLY A 350 -11.10 -19.17 4.96
N GLY A 351 -10.59 -18.42 4.02
CA GLY A 351 -10.39 -16.98 4.16
C GLY A 351 -11.72 -16.26 4.44
N PHE A 352 -11.69 -15.17 5.20
CA PHE A 352 -12.92 -14.44 5.48
C PHE A 352 -13.44 -13.70 4.25
N THR A 353 -14.74 -13.33 4.29
CA THR A 353 -15.37 -12.48 3.29
C THR A 353 -15.39 -11.03 3.71
N PHE A 354 -15.09 -10.13 2.78
CA PHE A 354 -15.22 -8.70 3.00
C PHE A 354 -16.67 -8.27 3.26
N ALA A 355 -17.65 -9.00 2.75
CA ALA A 355 -19.07 -8.70 2.94
C ALA A 355 -19.56 -8.89 4.38
N SER A 356 -18.91 -9.75 5.17
CA SER A 356 -19.29 -10.04 6.56
C SER A 356 -18.58 -9.18 7.60
N MET A 357 -17.70 -8.28 7.19
CA MET A 357 -16.92 -7.45 8.11
C MET A 357 -17.56 -6.08 8.30
N SER A 358 -18.10 -5.83 9.48
CA SER A 358 -18.64 -4.53 9.88
C SER A 358 -17.68 -3.34 9.61
N PRO A 359 -16.35 -3.45 9.77
CA PRO A 359 -15.46 -2.39 9.35
C PRO A 359 -15.39 -2.19 7.83
N TYR A 360 -15.53 -3.25 7.02
CA TYR A 360 -15.44 -3.14 5.56
C TYR A 360 -16.65 -2.48 4.92
N THR A 361 -17.84 -2.60 5.47
CA THR A 361 -19.00 -1.85 5.00
C THR A 361 -18.82 -0.34 5.19
N THR A 362 -17.97 0.06 6.14
CA THR A 362 -17.58 1.46 6.38
C THR A 362 -16.34 1.87 5.55
N TYR A 363 -15.56 0.90 5.06
CA TYR A 363 -14.33 1.14 4.29
C TYR A 363 -14.50 1.00 2.77
N TRP A 364 -15.70 0.69 2.28
CA TRP A 364 -16.01 0.76 0.86
C TRP A 364 -15.98 2.23 0.42
N SER A 365 -14.95 2.60 -0.28
CA SER A 365 -14.80 3.95 -0.83
C SER A 365 -14.08 3.86 -2.17
N ALA A 366 -14.18 4.92 -2.95
CA ALA A 366 -13.44 5.05 -4.21
C ALA A 366 -11.91 5.04 -4.01
N SER A 367 -11.44 5.10 -2.76
CA SER A 367 -10.03 5.06 -2.37
C SER A 367 -9.57 3.68 -1.83
N ARG A 368 -10.41 2.64 -1.97
CA ARG A 368 -10.04 1.30 -1.49
C ARG A 368 -10.42 0.22 -2.49
N PHE A 369 -9.43 -0.56 -2.88
CA PHE A 369 -9.57 -1.71 -3.76
C PHE A 369 -9.72 -3.00 -2.94
N ILE A 370 -10.64 -3.87 -3.33
CA ILE A 370 -10.88 -5.16 -2.66
C ILE A 370 -10.19 -6.25 -3.46
N MET A 371 -9.27 -6.95 -2.80
CA MET A 371 -8.45 -8.00 -3.38
C MET A 371 -8.90 -9.36 -2.84
N GLY A 372 -9.03 -10.36 -3.74
CA GLY A 372 -9.31 -11.74 -3.36
C GLY A 372 -8.09 -12.41 -2.74
N GLY A 373 -8.31 -13.30 -1.75
CA GLY A 373 -7.27 -14.17 -1.21
C GLY A 373 -6.99 -15.38 -2.11
N GLY A 374 -5.76 -15.89 -2.06
CA GLY A 374 -5.32 -17.11 -2.71
C GLY A 374 -5.52 -18.37 -1.84
#